data_583545537ff9c29ea7b201c18f4b4076
#
_entry.id   583545537ff9c29ea7b201c18f4b4076
#
_cell.length_a   1.000
_cell.length_b   1.000
_cell.length_c   1.000
_cell.angle_alpha   90.00
_cell.angle_beta   90.00
_cell.angle_gamma   90.00
#
_symmetry.space_group_name_H-M   'P 1'
#
loop_
_entity.id
_entity.type
_entity.pdbx_description
1 polymer ?
#
loop_
_entity_poly.entity_id
_entity_poly.type
_entity_poly.pdbx_seq_one_letter_code
_entity_poly.pdbx_strand_id
1 'polypeptide(L)'
;KSSHNILELLPSQRQAMQQNLFDVYANASIVQMPTSAGKTMLAEFNIVLTKSLRKDAKVVYVVPSRALVNQVYFDLRKDLSAIGFNVERTSSASEIDPTEADFLIADDVDVIVSTPEKLDLLIRRSHPSVEDVSLFIIDEAHTIENGERGARLELLIAMLRRERPNAKYMLLSPFLPGNTEALKDWLGG
;
A
#
# COMPACT_ATOMS: atom_id res chain seq x y z
N LYS A 1 -2.02 24.30 -10.21
CA LYS A 1 -3.41 24.03 -10.62
C LYS A 1 -3.54 22.53 -10.58
N SER A 2 -4.10 21.94 -9.50
CA SER A 2 -4.42 20.52 -9.43
C SER A 2 -5.48 20.22 -10.49
N SER A 3 -5.19 19.26 -11.33
CA SER A 3 -6.03 18.92 -12.49
C SER A 3 -7.29 18.12 -12.15
N HIS A 4 -7.54 17.84 -10.88
CA HIS A 4 -8.74 17.15 -10.43
C HIS A 4 -9.41 17.92 -9.30
N ASN A 5 -10.30 18.83 -9.65
CA ASN A 5 -11.31 19.31 -8.70
C ASN A 5 -12.29 18.16 -8.48
N ILE A 6 -12.07 17.32 -7.47
CA ILE A 6 -13.06 16.36 -7.01
C ILE A 6 -14.16 17.18 -6.34
N LEU A 7 -15.21 17.48 -7.09
CA LEU A 7 -16.35 18.23 -6.58
C LEU A 7 -17.28 17.33 -5.74
N GLU A 8 -17.21 16.01 -5.95
CA GLU A 8 -18.08 15.06 -5.27
C GLU A 8 -17.45 13.65 -5.22
N LEU A 9 -17.58 12.98 -4.08
CA LEU A 9 -17.19 11.59 -3.92
C LEU A 9 -18.15 10.67 -4.66
N LEU A 10 -17.62 9.63 -5.30
CA LEU A 10 -18.44 8.56 -5.88
C LEU A 10 -19.26 7.86 -4.78
N PRO A 11 -20.45 7.33 -5.10
CA PRO A 11 -21.28 6.63 -4.11
C PRO A 11 -20.53 5.52 -3.35
N SER A 12 -19.72 4.74 -4.05
CA SER A 12 -18.88 3.68 -3.50
C SER A 12 -17.81 4.21 -2.52
N GLN A 13 -17.23 5.37 -2.80
CA GLN A 13 -16.26 6.03 -1.92
C GLN A 13 -16.94 6.56 -0.66
N ARG A 14 -18.12 7.17 -0.78
CA ARG A 14 -18.92 7.60 0.39
C ARG A 14 -19.27 6.41 1.28
N GLN A 15 -19.70 5.30 0.68
CA GLN A 15 -20.02 4.08 1.41
C GLN A 15 -18.81 3.54 2.17
N ALA A 16 -17.64 3.45 1.52
CA ALA A 16 -16.40 3.02 2.16
C ALA A 16 -16.02 3.91 3.36
N MET A 17 -16.17 5.23 3.20
CA MET A 17 -15.90 6.18 4.30
C MET A 17 -16.87 6.02 5.47
N GLN A 18 -18.16 5.70 5.19
CA GLN A 18 -19.16 5.46 6.22
C GLN A 18 -18.95 4.13 6.98
N GLN A 19 -18.24 3.18 6.39
CA GLN A 19 -17.93 1.86 6.97
C GLN A 19 -16.64 1.85 7.80
N ASN A 20 -16.27 2.97 8.41
CA ASN A 20 -15.08 3.11 9.27
C ASN A 20 -13.75 2.78 8.58
N LEU A 21 -13.65 3.00 7.27
CA LEU A 21 -12.41 2.79 6.52
C LEU A 21 -11.21 3.53 7.13
N PHE A 22 -11.47 4.67 7.74
CA PHE A 22 -10.46 5.53 8.36
C PHE A 22 -10.44 5.42 9.89
N ASP A 23 -10.93 4.31 10.44
CA ASP A 23 -10.79 4.07 11.87
C ASP A 23 -9.32 4.02 12.25
N VAL A 24 -8.91 4.97 13.08
CA VAL A 24 -7.53 5.09 13.53
C VAL A 24 -7.12 3.96 14.48
N TYR A 25 -8.09 3.25 15.05
CA TYR A 25 -7.87 2.14 15.97
C TYR A 25 -7.88 0.78 15.28
N ALA A 26 -8.44 0.68 14.08
CA ALA A 26 -8.42 -0.58 13.32
C ALA A 26 -7.03 -0.84 12.75
N ASN A 27 -6.53 -2.06 12.96
CA ASN A 27 -5.25 -2.49 12.40
C ASN A 27 -5.36 -2.94 10.94
N ALA A 28 -6.57 -3.31 10.50
CA ALA A 28 -6.81 -3.74 9.13
C ALA A 28 -8.08 -3.15 8.54
N SER A 29 -8.03 -2.79 7.27
CA SER A 29 -9.17 -2.37 6.46
C SER A 29 -9.16 -3.10 5.12
N ILE A 30 -10.35 -3.53 4.68
CA ILE A 30 -10.53 -4.20 3.39
C ILE A 30 -11.50 -3.38 2.55
N VAL A 31 -11.06 -2.97 1.37
CA VAL A 31 -11.83 -2.17 0.42
C VAL A 31 -12.13 -3.01 -0.82
N GLN A 32 -13.36 -3.39 -0.97
CA GLN A 32 -13.86 -4.09 -2.17
C GLN A 32 -14.62 -3.10 -3.05
N MET A 33 -14.02 -2.74 -4.17
CA MET A 33 -14.59 -1.80 -5.14
C MET A 33 -14.10 -2.12 -6.54
N PRO A 34 -14.93 -1.93 -7.59
CA PRO A 34 -14.48 -2.01 -8.98
C PRO A 34 -13.23 -1.15 -9.24
N THR A 35 -12.42 -1.54 -10.21
CA THR A 35 -11.15 -0.85 -10.54
C THR A 35 -11.37 0.63 -10.88
N SER A 36 -12.47 0.95 -11.56
CA SER A 36 -12.85 2.31 -11.94
C SER A 36 -13.49 3.16 -10.82
N ALA A 37 -13.67 2.61 -9.63
CA ALA A 37 -14.43 3.26 -8.55
C ALA A 37 -13.57 4.15 -7.64
N GLY A 38 -12.30 4.40 -8.01
CA GLY A 38 -11.44 5.34 -7.29
C GLY A 38 -10.79 4.76 -6.02
N LYS A 39 -10.39 3.48 -6.03
CA LYS A 39 -9.63 2.83 -4.95
C LYS A 39 -8.38 3.62 -4.57
N THR A 40 -7.63 4.10 -5.57
CA THR A 40 -6.41 4.88 -5.37
C THR A 40 -6.64 6.12 -4.53
N MET A 41 -7.75 6.85 -4.75
CA MET A 41 -8.10 8.02 -3.96
C MET A 41 -8.35 7.67 -2.49
N LEU A 42 -8.98 6.53 -2.19
CA LEU A 42 -9.16 6.08 -0.80
C LEU A 42 -7.81 5.73 -0.15
N ALA A 43 -6.90 5.15 -0.93
CA ALA A 43 -5.53 4.92 -0.49
C ALA A 43 -4.80 6.22 -0.17
N GLU A 44 -4.89 7.22 -1.05
CA GLU A 44 -4.32 8.56 -0.84
C GLU A 44 -4.86 9.22 0.43
N PHE A 45 -6.18 9.16 0.67
CA PHE A 45 -6.75 9.66 1.93
C PHE A 45 -6.17 8.95 3.15
N ASN A 46 -5.97 7.63 3.08
CA ASN A 46 -5.39 6.88 4.20
C ASN A 46 -3.90 7.22 4.40
N ILE A 47 -3.15 7.46 3.32
CA ILE A 47 -1.77 7.96 3.38
C ILE A 47 -1.74 9.32 4.08
N VAL A 48 -2.55 10.27 3.63
CA VAL A 48 -2.63 11.61 4.21
C VAL A 48 -3.04 11.56 5.68
N LEU A 49 -4.04 10.76 6.03
CA LEU A 49 -4.46 10.56 7.41
C LEU A 49 -3.32 10.00 8.27
N THR A 50 -2.64 8.96 7.81
CA THR A 50 -1.52 8.34 8.53
C THR A 50 -0.41 9.35 8.80
N LYS A 51 -0.03 10.13 7.79
CA LYS A 51 0.97 11.20 7.92
C LYS A 51 0.51 12.36 8.81
N SER A 52 -0.79 12.67 8.84
CA SER A 52 -1.35 13.70 9.70
C SER A 52 -1.31 13.31 11.17
N LEU A 53 -1.48 12.03 11.47
CA LEU A 53 -1.41 11.49 12.83
C LEU A 53 0.04 11.33 13.32
N ARG A 54 0.95 10.97 12.41
CA ARG A 54 2.35 10.74 12.69
C ARG A 54 3.20 11.22 11.52
N LYS A 55 3.85 12.38 11.66
CA LYS A 55 4.61 13.04 10.59
C LYS A 55 5.75 12.21 10.01
N ASP A 56 6.41 11.43 10.85
CA ASP A 56 7.52 10.52 10.51
C ASP A 56 7.04 9.15 9.99
N ALA A 57 5.70 8.92 9.91
CA ALA A 57 5.16 7.68 9.40
C ALA A 57 5.61 7.41 7.97
N LYS A 58 6.09 6.20 7.71
CA LYS A 58 6.36 5.70 6.36
C LYS A 58 5.19 4.83 5.89
N VAL A 59 4.92 4.87 4.60
CA VAL A 59 3.87 4.07 3.95
C VAL A 59 4.47 3.25 2.84
N VAL A 60 4.09 1.98 2.75
CA VAL A 60 4.45 1.11 1.63
C VAL A 60 3.20 0.74 0.84
N TYR A 61 3.21 1.04 -0.45
CA TYR A 61 2.16 0.70 -1.40
C TYR A 61 2.62 -0.47 -2.26
N VAL A 62 1.99 -1.62 -2.11
CA VAL A 62 2.37 -2.87 -2.77
C VAL A 62 1.44 -3.14 -3.93
N VAL A 63 2.02 -3.39 -5.11
CA VAL A 63 1.29 -3.76 -6.33
C VAL A 63 1.88 -5.02 -6.96
N PRO A 64 1.09 -5.84 -7.66
CA PRO A 64 1.52 -7.17 -8.10
C PRO A 64 2.49 -7.16 -9.29
N SER A 65 2.77 -6.02 -9.92
CA SER A 65 3.63 -5.98 -11.10
C SER A 65 4.41 -4.68 -11.23
N ARG A 66 5.56 -4.74 -11.92
CA ARG A 66 6.41 -3.57 -12.20
C ARG A 66 5.71 -2.51 -13.03
N ALA A 67 4.85 -2.90 -13.96
CA ALA A 67 4.06 -1.96 -14.75
C ALA A 67 3.16 -1.12 -13.84
N LEU A 68 2.48 -1.77 -12.88
CA LEU A 68 1.67 -1.09 -11.88
C LEU A 68 2.49 -0.25 -10.91
N VAL A 69 3.71 -0.67 -10.53
CA VAL A 69 4.63 0.18 -9.74
C VAL A 69 4.84 1.53 -10.42
N ASN A 70 5.15 1.51 -11.72
CA ASN A 70 5.36 2.76 -12.46
C ASN A 70 4.11 3.62 -12.52
N GLN A 71 2.96 3.00 -12.85
CA GLN A 71 1.70 3.72 -12.93
C GLN A 71 1.33 4.37 -11.59
N VAL A 72 1.25 3.58 -10.53
CA VAL A 72 0.88 4.05 -9.18
C VAL A 72 1.87 5.08 -8.66
N TYR A 73 3.17 4.89 -8.90
CA TYR A 73 4.18 5.87 -8.55
C TYR A 73 3.93 7.24 -9.18
N PHE A 74 3.65 7.29 -10.49
CA PHE A 74 3.42 8.56 -11.17
C PHE A 74 2.12 9.23 -10.69
N ASP A 75 1.06 8.44 -10.44
CA ASP A 75 -0.21 8.95 -9.94
C ASP A 75 -0.04 9.52 -8.52
N LEU A 76 0.50 8.74 -7.58
CA LEU A 76 0.73 9.17 -6.20
C LEU A 76 1.71 10.36 -6.13
N ARG A 77 2.80 10.33 -6.89
CA ARG A 77 3.75 11.43 -6.91
C ARG A 77 3.12 12.72 -7.38
N LYS A 78 2.29 12.68 -8.42
CA LYS A 78 1.58 13.84 -8.95
C LYS A 78 0.68 14.48 -7.88
N ASP A 79 -0.08 13.66 -7.15
CA ASP A 79 -1.09 14.15 -6.24
C ASP A 79 -0.50 14.47 -4.85
N LEU A 80 0.38 13.64 -4.32
CA LEU A 80 0.95 13.78 -2.98
C LEU A 80 2.13 14.76 -2.91
N SER A 81 2.93 14.93 -3.98
CA SER A 81 4.01 15.92 -3.97
C SER A 81 3.49 17.35 -3.88
N ALA A 82 2.27 17.61 -4.36
CA ALA A 82 1.62 18.91 -4.23
C ALA A 82 1.36 19.34 -2.77
N ILE A 83 1.32 18.37 -1.86
CA ILE A 83 1.15 18.57 -0.41
C ILE A 83 2.43 18.29 0.39
N GLY A 84 3.57 18.14 -0.30
CA GLY A 84 4.90 18.04 0.29
C GLY A 84 5.36 16.64 0.67
N PHE A 85 4.72 15.57 0.18
CA PHE A 85 5.15 14.21 0.45
C PHE A 85 6.14 13.73 -0.62
N ASN A 86 7.19 13.04 -0.15
CA ASN A 86 8.18 12.41 -1.00
C ASN A 86 7.74 10.98 -1.32
N VAL A 87 7.45 10.75 -2.61
CA VAL A 87 7.03 9.44 -3.14
C VAL A 87 8.15 8.85 -3.95
N GLU A 88 8.58 7.64 -3.61
CA GLU A 88 9.59 6.89 -4.31
C GLU A 88 9.07 5.50 -4.74
N ARG A 89 9.79 4.85 -5.63
CA ARG A 89 9.50 3.48 -6.06
C ARG A 89 10.74 2.62 -6.00
N THR A 90 10.55 1.33 -5.78
CA THR A 90 11.65 0.38 -5.92
C THR A 90 12.07 0.29 -7.39
N SER A 91 13.40 0.26 -7.62
CA SER A 91 13.96 0.18 -8.97
C SER A 91 13.49 -1.06 -9.72
N SER A 92 13.41 -0.92 -11.06
CA SER A 92 13.03 -2.00 -11.98
C SER A 92 14.19 -2.91 -12.39
N ALA A 93 15.41 -2.69 -11.88
CA ALA A 93 16.55 -3.52 -12.21
C ALA A 93 16.35 -4.98 -11.73
N SER A 94 17.08 -5.87 -12.33
CA SER A 94 16.90 -7.34 -12.28
C SER A 94 16.41 -7.91 -10.93
N GLU A 95 15.40 -8.77 -10.99
CA GLU A 95 14.95 -9.56 -9.82
C GLU A 95 15.97 -10.62 -9.42
N ILE A 96 16.85 -10.99 -10.36
CA ILE A 96 17.79 -12.12 -10.23
C ILE A 96 19.10 -11.66 -9.58
N ASP A 97 19.54 -10.44 -9.86
CA ASP A 97 20.76 -9.88 -9.29
C ASP A 97 20.56 -8.39 -9.02
N PRO A 98 20.00 -8.03 -7.85
CA PRO A 98 19.80 -6.64 -7.48
C PRO A 98 21.13 -5.98 -7.18
N THR A 99 21.46 -4.95 -7.96
CA THR A 99 22.63 -4.10 -7.70
C THR A 99 22.38 -3.18 -6.50
N GLU A 100 23.44 -2.64 -5.90
CA GLU A 100 23.30 -1.65 -4.81
C GLU A 100 22.46 -0.45 -5.24
N ALA A 101 22.49 -0.07 -6.50
CA ALA A 101 21.66 1.01 -7.06
C ALA A 101 20.15 0.74 -6.97
N ASP A 102 19.71 -0.53 -6.87
CA ASP A 102 18.31 -0.91 -6.70
C ASP A 102 17.76 -0.54 -5.33
N PHE A 103 18.62 -0.26 -4.38
CA PHE A 103 18.29 0.06 -2.99
C PHE A 103 18.54 1.52 -2.64
N LEU A 104 18.89 2.37 -3.60
CA LEU A 104 19.04 3.82 -3.39
C LEU A 104 17.65 4.47 -3.28
N ILE A 105 16.98 4.19 -2.17
CA ILE A 105 15.77 4.92 -1.77
C ILE A 105 16.19 5.98 -0.76
N ALA A 106 15.77 7.21 -0.96
CA ALA A 106 16.11 8.30 -0.07
C ALA A 106 15.64 8.02 1.37
N ASP A 107 16.41 8.43 2.36
CA ASP A 107 16.07 8.20 3.77
C ASP A 107 14.83 8.97 4.22
N ASP A 108 14.51 10.08 3.55
CA ASP A 108 13.38 10.97 3.81
C ASP A 108 12.10 10.62 3.04
N VAL A 109 11.98 9.37 2.56
CA VAL A 109 10.82 8.92 1.81
C VAL A 109 9.59 8.78 2.71
N ASP A 110 8.46 9.29 2.23
CA ASP A 110 7.15 9.16 2.89
C ASP A 110 6.36 7.96 2.39
N VAL A 111 6.40 7.72 1.08
CA VAL A 111 5.65 6.63 0.42
C VAL A 111 6.55 5.86 -0.53
N ILE A 112 6.60 4.54 -0.38
CA ILE A 112 7.34 3.65 -1.27
C ILE A 112 6.36 2.81 -2.06
N VAL A 113 6.46 2.82 -3.39
CA VAL A 113 5.70 1.92 -4.26
C VAL A 113 6.59 0.74 -4.66
N SER A 114 6.14 -0.48 -4.39
CA SER A 114 6.95 -1.69 -4.56
C SER A 114 6.14 -2.89 -5.06
N THR A 115 6.84 -3.88 -5.63
CA THR A 115 6.29 -5.23 -5.76
C THR A 115 6.51 -6.05 -4.47
N PRO A 116 5.75 -7.15 -4.25
CA PRO A 116 5.95 -8.03 -3.10
C PRO A 116 7.38 -8.55 -3.00
N GLU A 117 7.98 -8.93 -4.12
CA GLU A 117 9.32 -9.50 -4.18
C GLU A 117 10.40 -8.49 -3.77
N LYS A 118 10.28 -7.25 -4.24
CA LYS A 118 11.22 -6.19 -3.87
C LYS A 118 11.04 -5.75 -2.42
N LEU A 119 9.81 -5.69 -1.93
CA LEU A 119 9.54 -5.40 -0.52
C LEU A 119 10.14 -6.48 0.40
N ASP A 120 9.92 -7.77 0.10
CA ASP A 120 10.52 -8.88 0.85
C ASP A 120 12.05 -8.75 0.91
N LEU A 121 12.68 -8.38 -0.20
CA LEU A 121 14.13 -8.19 -0.26
C LEU A 121 14.60 -7.01 0.60
N LEU A 122 13.91 -5.87 0.58
CA LEU A 122 14.22 -4.71 1.43
C LEU A 122 14.12 -5.06 2.92
N ILE A 123 13.07 -5.81 3.28
CA ILE A 123 12.86 -6.24 4.68
C ILE A 123 13.97 -7.19 5.14
N ARG A 124 14.29 -8.22 4.34
CA ARG A 124 15.36 -9.19 4.67
C ARG A 124 16.73 -8.55 4.81
N ARG A 125 16.95 -7.41 4.14
CA ARG A 125 18.19 -6.63 4.24
C ARG A 125 18.14 -5.56 5.31
N SER A 126 17.05 -5.47 6.09
CA SER A 126 16.83 -4.43 7.09
C SER A 126 17.09 -3.03 6.52
N HIS A 127 16.57 -2.78 5.31
CA HIS A 127 16.79 -1.49 4.64
C HIS A 127 16.09 -0.35 5.40
N PRO A 128 16.76 0.79 5.67
CA PRO A 128 16.19 1.86 6.50
C PRO A 128 14.87 2.44 5.96
N SER A 129 14.64 2.40 4.66
CA SER A 129 13.40 2.90 4.05
C SER A 129 12.15 2.13 4.46
N VAL A 130 12.27 0.87 4.87
CA VAL A 130 11.16 0.02 5.33
C VAL A 130 11.16 -0.23 6.82
N GLU A 131 12.04 0.42 7.57
CA GLU A 131 11.95 0.52 9.01
C GLU A 131 10.78 1.46 9.38
N ASP A 132 10.13 1.21 10.51
CA ASP A 132 9.06 2.07 11.05
C ASP A 132 7.87 2.36 10.12
N VAL A 133 7.59 1.45 9.18
CA VAL A 133 6.41 1.55 8.33
C VAL A 133 5.15 1.49 9.18
N SER A 134 4.29 2.50 9.03
CA SER A 134 3.04 2.64 9.78
C SER A 134 1.81 2.12 9.03
N LEU A 135 1.90 2.06 7.70
CA LEU A 135 0.79 1.61 6.84
C LEU A 135 1.31 0.81 5.65
N PHE A 136 0.78 -0.39 5.47
CA PHE A 136 0.93 -1.18 4.26
C PHE A 136 -0.37 -1.17 3.47
N ILE A 137 -0.33 -0.71 2.22
CA ILE A 137 -1.43 -0.76 1.28
C ILE A 137 -1.12 -1.87 0.28
N ILE A 138 -1.97 -2.88 0.21
CA ILE A 138 -1.84 -4.02 -0.68
C ILE A 138 -2.90 -3.88 -1.78
N ASP A 139 -2.50 -3.46 -2.98
CA ASP A 139 -3.41 -3.33 -4.10
C ASP A 139 -3.53 -4.64 -4.89
N GLU A 140 -4.67 -4.81 -5.55
CA GLU A 140 -5.04 -6.04 -6.24
C GLU A 140 -4.91 -7.30 -5.35
N ALA A 141 -5.36 -7.17 -4.09
CA ALA A 141 -5.22 -8.20 -3.05
C ALA A 141 -5.85 -9.55 -3.41
N HIS A 142 -6.78 -9.60 -4.39
CA HIS A 142 -7.30 -10.87 -4.94
C HIS A 142 -6.22 -11.76 -5.55
N THR A 143 -5.05 -11.19 -5.87
CA THR A 143 -3.90 -11.96 -6.38
C THR A 143 -3.34 -12.96 -5.36
N ILE A 144 -3.74 -12.89 -4.09
CA ILE A 144 -3.43 -13.89 -3.05
C ILE A 144 -3.84 -15.31 -3.48
N GLU A 145 -4.90 -15.46 -4.29
CA GLU A 145 -5.34 -16.78 -4.80
C GLU A 145 -4.55 -17.27 -6.02
N ASN A 146 -3.65 -16.48 -6.58
CA ASN A 146 -2.95 -16.79 -7.81
C ASN A 146 -1.74 -17.72 -7.60
N GLY A 147 -1.98 -18.94 -7.14
CA GLY A 147 -0.97 -20.00 -7.07
C GLY A 147 0.30 -19.57 -6.33
N GLU A 148 1.47 -19.76 -6.94
CA GLU A 148 2.75 -19.49 -6.28
C GLU A 148 2.96 -18.02 -5.91
N ARG A 149 2.52 -17.07 -6.75
CA ARG A 149 2.63 -15.63 -6.47
C ARG A 149 1.72 -15.22 -5.31
N GLY A 150 0.54 -15.80 -5.24
CA GLY A 150 -0.39 -15.57 -4.13
C GLY A 150 0.17 -16.07 -2.81
N ALA A 151 0.71 -17.29 -2.78
CA ALA A 151 1.35 -17.84 -1.60
C ALA A 151 2.54 -16.98 -1.12
N ARG A 152 3.33 -16.42 -2.03
CA ARG A 152 4.40 -15.48 -1.67
C ARG A 152 3.88 -14.19 -1.04
N LEU A 153 2.79 -13.62 -1.58
CA LEU A 153 2.16 -12.43 -1.03
C LEU A 153 1.58 -12.71 0.36
N GLU A 154 0.92 -13.85 0.55
CA GLU A 154 0.39 -14.29 1.84
C GLU A 154 1.50 -14.44 2.90
N LEU A 155 2.60 -15.12 2.54
CA LEU A 155 3.76 -15.28 3.41
C LEU A 155 4.40 -13.93 3.76
N LEU A 156 4.50 -13.02 2.80
CA LEU A 156 5.01 -11.67 3.03
C LEU A 156 4.14 -10.93 4.04
N ILE A 157 2.82 -10.93 3.86
CA ILE A 157 1.89 -10.27 4.80
C ILE A 157 1.98 -10.89 6.19
N ALA A 158 2.04 -12.23 6.29
CA ALA A 158 2.19 -12.93 7.57
C ALA A 158 3.50 -12.52 8.29
N MET A 159 4.59 -12.43 7.54
CA MET A 159 5.88 -11.98 8.07
C MET A 159 5.82 -10.51 8.54
N LEU A 160 5.27 -9.63 7.71
CA LEU A 160 5.09 -8.22 8.05
C LEU A 160 4.29 -8.03 9.34
N ARG A 161 3.18 -8.75 9.48
CA ARG A 161 2.36 -8.70 10.70
C ARG A 161 3.13 -9.12 11.95
N ARG A 162 3.94 -10.17 11.83
CA ARG A 162 4.78 -10.63 12.95
C ARG A 162 5.85 -9.61 13.32
N GLU A 163 6.50 -9.00 12.32
CA GLU A 163 7.61 -8.06 12.54
C GLU A 163 7.17 -6.64 12.79
N ARG A 164 5.97 -6.27 12.33
CA ARG A 164 5.38 -4.93 12.43
C ARG A 164 3.96 -4.98 13.01
N PRO A 165 3.79 -5.45 14.26
CA PRO A 165 2.47 -5.68 14.86
C PRO A 165 1.63 -4.40 15.01
N ASN A 166 2.29 -3.23 15.06
CA ASN A 166 1.65 -1.92 15.19
C ASN A 166 1.37 -1.24 13.85
N ALA A 167 1.80 -1.82 12.74
CA ALA A 167 1.50 -1.28 11.42
C ALA A 167 0.05 -1.57 11.04
N LYS A 168 -0.55 -0.65 10.28
CA LYS A 168 -1.87 -0.83 9.69
C LYS A 168 -1.78 -1.50 8.33
N TYR A 169 -2.84 -2.22 7.96
CA TYR A 169 -2.95 -2.93 6.69
C TYR A 169 -4.22 -2.50 5.97
N MET A 170 -4.09 -2.05 4.73
CA MET A 170 -5.21 -1.72 3.85
C MET A 170 -5.14 -2.61 2.61
N LEU A 171 -6.14 -3.46 2.42
CA LEU A 171 -6.26 -4.32 1.24
C LEU A 171 -7.24 -3.70 0.27
N LEU A 172 -6.80 -3.51 -0.96
CA LEU A 172 -7.62 -3.00 -2.06
C LEU A 172 -7.84 -4.11 -3.08
N SER A 173 -9.10 -4.36 -3.44
CA SER A 173 -9.43 -5.38 -4.43
C SER A 173 -10.73 -5.07 -5.16
N PRO A 174 -10.90 -5.46 -6.43
CA PRO A 174 -12.21 -5.43 -7.08
C PRO A 174 -13.17 -6.46 -6.45
N PHE A 175 -12.65 -7.58 -5.99
CA PHE A 175 -13.35 -8.62 -5.24
C PHE A 175 -12.33 -9.37 -4.39
N LEU A 176 -12.77 -9.95 -3.28
CA LEU A 176 -11.98 -10.90 -2.51
C LEU A 176 -12.85 -12.16 -2.39
N PRO A 177 -12.33 -13.30 -2.83
CA PRO A 177 -13.00 -14.56 -2.61
C PRO A 177 -12.92 -14.97 -1.13
N GLY A 178 -13.86 -15.77 -0.69
CA GLY A 178 -13.88 -16.30 0.66
C GLY A 178 -14.45 -15.35 1.71
N ASN A 179 -14.13 -15.62 2.97
CA ASN A 179 -14.64 -14.88 4.11
C ASN A 179 -13.75 -13.66 4.41
N THR A 180 -14.21 -12.47 4.02
CA THR A 180 -13.49 -11.21 4.25
C THR A 180 -13.34 -10.86 5.73
N GLU A 181 -14.28 -11.28 6.58
CA GLU A 181 -14.16 -11.10 8.03
C GLU A 181 -13.01 -11.95 8.59
N ALA A 182 -12.90 -13.21 8.18
CA ALA A 182 -11.77 -14.05 8.59
C ALA A 182 -10.43 -13.48 8.13
N LEU A 183 -10.37 -12.90 6.93
CA LEU A 183 -9.17 -12.23 6.43
C LEU A 183 -8.85 -10.97 7.25
N LYS A 184 -9.87 -10.20 7.61
CA LYS A 184 -9.73 -9.03 8.46
C LYS A 184 -9.24 -9.41 9.86
N ASP A 185 -9.85 -10.41 10.48
CA ASP A 185 -9.43 -10.96 11.77
C ASP A 185 -7.99 -11.47 11.72
N TRP A 186 -7.64 -12.18 10.65
CA TRP A 186 -6.27 -12.65 10.43
C TRP A 186 -5.28 -11.48 10.27
N LEU A 187 -5.70 -10.35 9.75
CA LEU A 187 -4.92 -9.12 9.68
C LEU A 187 -4.92 -8.32 11.01
N GLY A 188 -5.65 -8.74 12.03
CA GLY A 188 -5.71 -8.09 13.34
C GLY A 188 -6.71 -6.95 13.39
N GLY A 189 -7.75 -7.02 12.58
CA GLY A 189 -8.88 -6.10 12.55
C GLY A 189 -9.90 -6.37 13.62
#